data_6cb28c0413b96995a1d723ef6a226b6a
#
_entry.id   6cb28c0413b96995a1d723ef6a226b6a
#
_cell.length_a   1.000
_cell.length_b   1.000
_cell.length_c   1.000
_cell.angle_alpha   90.00
_cell.angle_beta   90.00
_cell.angle_gamma   90.00
#
_symmetry.space_group_name_H-M   'P 1'
#
loop_
_entity.id
_entity.type
_entity.pdbx_description
1 polymer ?
#
loop_
_entity_poly.entity_id
_entity_poly.type
_entity_poly.pdbx_seq_one_letter_code
_entity_poly.pdbx_strand_id
1 'polypeptide(L)'
;MRVFWDTNLFIYLWEDSPAGARMNALLAWQEEQNAEVVTSTLTLGELLVRPMQRQRADLVAQYSAAFAQMHLIEFDRAAAFRFAQLRSTHATLAAPDAAQLACASTAGVDLFVTNDRRLSRLQIAGVGLIRALAEAAALP
;
A
#
# COMPACT_ATOMS: atom_id res chain seq x y z
N MET A 1 0.76 -13.45 -8.67
CA MET A 1 0.02 -12.81 -7.56
C MET A 1 0.51 -11.38 -7.39
N ARG A 2 -0.41 -10.43 -7.27
CA ARG A 2 -0.10 -8.99 -7.07
C ARG A 2 -0.49 -8.56 -5.67
N VAL A 3 0.47 -8.01 -4.94
CA VAL A 3 0.30 -7.59 -3.55
C VAL A 3 0.47 -6.08 -3.46
N PHE A 4 -0.59 -5.38 -3.12
CA PHE A 4 -0.57 -3.93 -2.90
C PHE A 4 -0.09 -3.62 -1.48
N TRP A 5 0.92 -2.78 -1.39
CA TRP A 5 1.42 -2.27 -0.11
C TRP A 5 0.91 -0.86 0.14
N ASP A 6 0.27 -0.68 1.27
CA ASP A 6 -0.07 0.64 1.80
C ASP A 6 1.20 1.40 2.24
N THR A 7 1.13 2.73 2.28
CA THR A 7 2.27 3.63 2.55
C THR A 7 3.08 3.25 3.78
N ASN A 8 2.43 2.90 4.88
CA ASN A 8 3.10 2.59 6.15
C ASN A 8 4.07 1.41 6.07
N LEU A 9 3.84 0.45 5.16
CA LEU A 9 4.72 -0.69 5.02
C LEU A 9 6.11 -0.28 4.52
N PHE A 10 6.19 0.71 3.63
CA PHE A 10 7.46 1.25 3.16
C PHE A 10 8.21 2.00 4.26
N ILE A 11 7.48 2.71 5.12
CA ILE A 11 8.07 3.36 6.30
C ILE A 11 8.70 2.31 7.21
N TYR A 12 8.00 1.20 7.47
CA TYR A 12 8.51 0.10 8.30
C TYR A 12 9.69 -0.64 7.67
N LEU A 13 9.74 -0.71 6.34
CA LEU A 13 10.84 -1.34 5.62
C LEU A 13 12.12 -0.50 5.67
N TRP A 14 11.99 0.83 5.58
CA TRP A 14 13.13 1.75 5.41
C TRP A 14 13.53 2.47 6.69
N GLU A 15 12.67 2.51 7.68
CA GLU A 15 12.96 3.04 9.00
C GLU A 15 13.10 1.90 10.01
N ASP A 16 13.99 2.06 11.00
CA ASP A 16 14.09 1.11 12.10
C ASP A 16 12.78 1.16 12.92
N SER A 17 12.00 0.11 12.84
CA SER A 17 10.62 0.07 13.31
C SER A 17 10.37 -1.18 14.16
N PRO A 18 9.54 -1.10 15.23
CA PRO A 18 9.06 -2.26 15.97
C PRO A 18 8.32 -3.30 15.08
N ALA A 19 7.87 -2.89 13.90
CA ALA A 19 7.23 -3.78 12.93
C ALA A 19 8.21 -4.64 12.13
N GLY A 20 9.51 -4.53 12.31
CA GLY A 20 10.55 -5.19 11.51
C GLY A 20 10.38 -6.70 11.38
N ALA A 21 10.05 -7.41 12.47
CA ALA A 21 9.81 -8.86 12.42
C ALA A 21 8.61 -9.24 11.55
N ARG A 22 7.54 -8.42 11.57
CA ARG A 22 6.34 -8.62 10.73
C ARG A 22 6.63 -8.32 9.27
N MET A 23 7.43 -7.29 9.00
CA MET A 23 7.89 -6.98 7.64
C MET A 23 8.74 -8.11 7.08
N ASN A 24 9.66 -8.68 7.86
CA ASN A 24 10.46 -9.82 7.44
C ASN A 24 9.60 -11.04 7.11
N ALA A 25 8.56 -11.31 7.91
CA ALA A 25 7.62 -12.40 7.63
C ALA A 25 6.84 -12.16 6.32
N LEU A 26 6.39 -10.92 6.09
CA LEU A 26 5.72 -10.54 4.83
C LEU A 26 6.65 -10.71 3.63
N LEU A 27 7.89 -10.24 3.72
CA LEU A 27 8.88 -10.35 2.65
C LEU A 27 9.19 -11.81 2.30
N ALA A 28 9.41 -12.66 3.33
CA ALA A 28 9.67 -14.08 3.13
C ALA A 28 8.48 -14.77 2.43
N TRP A 29 7.26 -14.50 2.90
CA TRP A 29 6.07 -15.05 2.27
C TRP A 29 5.92 -14.59 0.80
N GLN A 30 6.18 -13.32 0.51
CA GLN A 30 6.11 -12.80 -0.87
C GLN A 30 7.14 -13.44 -1.79
N GLU A 31 8.35 -13.70 -1.30
CA GLU A 31 9.38 -14.40 -2.04
C GLU A 31 8.95 -15.84 -2.35
N GLU A 32 8.42 -16.56 -1.36
CA GLU A 32 7.89 -17.92 -1.54
C GLU A 32 6.75 -17.97 -2.56
N GLN A 33 5.88 -16.97 -2.58
CA GLN A 33 4.75 -16.87 -3.51
C GLN A 33 5.15 -16.30 -4.88
N ASN A 34 6.39 -15.86 -5.08
CA ASN A 34 6.82 -15.09 -6.24
C ASN A 34 5.86 -13.93 -6.55
N ALA A 35 5.51 -13.18 -5.52
CA ALA A 35 4.50 -12.13 -5.60
C ALA A 35 5.09 -10.81 -6.11
N GLU A 36 4.38 -10.17 -7.05
CA GLU A 36 4.68 -8.82 -7.49
C GLU A 36 4.17 -7.80 -6.46
N VAL A 37 5.08 -7.02 -5.89
CA VAL A 37 4.71 -5.89 -5.02
C VAL A 37 4.34 -4.69 -5.89
N VAL A 38 3.15 -4.15 -5.65
CA VAL A 38 2.65 -2.94 -6.30
C VAL A 38 2.20 -1.93 -5.25
N THR A 39 2.15 -0.67 -5.62
CA THR A 39 1.57 0.39 -4.80
C THR A 39 1.07 1.50 -5.72
N SER A 40 0.62 2.62 -5.15
CA SER A 40 0.15 3.75 -5.95
C SER A 40 1.16 4.90 -6.00
N THR A 41 0.98 5.80 -6.98
CA THR A 41 1.71 7.07 -7.04
C THR A 41 1.42 7.95 -5.81
N LEU A 42 0.29 7.76 -5.13
CA LEU A 42 -0.03 8.45 -3.87
C LEU A 42 0.93 8.03 -2.76
N THR A 43 1.30 6.76 -2.69
CA THR A 43 2.31 6.26 -1.73
C THR A 43 3.64 6.95 -1.94
N LEU A 44 4.11 7.06 -3.17
CA LEU A 44 5.33 7.81 -3.47
C LEU A 44 5.21 9.27 -3.00
N GLY A 45 4.10 9.94 -3.31
CA GLY A 45 3.85 11.31 -2.87
C GLY A 45 3.90 11.47 -1.36
N GLU A 46 3.21 10.60 -0.62
CA GLU A 46 3.19 10.62 0.84
C GLU A 46 4.57 10.39 1.46
N LEU A 47 5.34 9.45 0.91
CA LEU A 47 6.69 9.15 1.40
C LEU A 47 7.71 10.25 1.14
N LEU A 48 7.53 11.06 0.09
CA LEU A 48 8.42 12.17 -0.24
C LEU A 48 8.20 13.43 0.62
N VAL A 49 7.07 13.54 1.32
CA VAL A 49 6.75 14.73 2.13
C VAL A 49 7.82 15.01 3.18
N ARG A 50 8.17 14.05 4.02
CA ARG A 50 9.16 14.24 5.10
C ARG A 50 10.57 14.52 4.57
N PRO A 51 11.12 13.77 3.61
CA PRO A 51 12.41 14.07 3.02
C PRO A 51 12.47 15.49 2.43
N MET A 52 11.43 15.93 1.73
CA MET A 52 11.37 17.28 1.17
C MET A 52 11.28 18.36 2.26
N GLN A 53 10.45 18.17 3.27
CA GLN A 53 10.36 19.10 4.42
C GLN A 53 11.70 19.25 5.15
N ARG A 54 12.48 18.18 5.25
CA ARG A 54 13.79 18.14 5.91
C ARG A 54 14.94 18.51 4.96
N GLN A 55 14.66 18.87 3.72
CA GLN A 55 15.65 19.19 2.69
C GLN A 55 16.69 18.06 2.49
N ARG A 56 16.26 16.82 2.60
CA ARG A 56 17.07 15.62 2.42
C ARG A 56 17.00 15.13 0.98
N ALA A 57 17.72 15.84 0.09
CA ALA A 57 17.79 15.49 -1.32
C ALA A 57 18.32 14.07 -1.58
N ASP A 58 19.18 13.57 -0.70
CA ASP A 58 19.68 12.19 -0.73
C ASP A 58 18.57 11.15 -0.57
N LEU A 59 17.67 11.35 0.40
CA LEU A 59 16.51 10.46 0.62
C LEU A 59 15.48 10.58 -0.50
N VAL A 60 15.23 11.79 -1.02
CA VAL A 60 14.35 11.99 -2.18
C VAL A 60 14.87 11.17 -3.37
N ALA A 61 16.16 11.24 -3.68
CA ALA A 61 16.77 10.48 -4.76
C ALA A 61 16.71 8.96 -4.50
N GLN A 62 16.96 8.52 -3.27
CA GLN A 62 16.91 7.11 -2.89
C GLN A 62 15.51 6.52 -3.03
N TYR A 63 14.48 7.21 -2.53
CA TYR A 63 13.10 6.75 -2.63
C TYR A 63 12.62 6.76 -4.09
N SER A 64 12.93 7.83 -4.83
CA SER A 64 12.60 7.91 -6.26
C SER A 64 13.21 6.77 -7.06
N ALA A 65 14.46 6.41 -6.80
CA ALA A 65 15.13 5.30 -7.46
C ALA A 65 14.48 3.94 -7.13
N ALA A 66 14.12 3.71 -5.86
CA ALA A 66 13.44 2.50 -5.44
C ALA A 66 12.06 2.36 -6.13
N PHE A 67 11.28 3.44 -6.16
CA PHE A 67 9.97 3.43 -6.80
C PHE A 67 10.03 3.36 -8.33
N ALA A 68 11.11 3.80 -8.97
CA ALA A 68 11.32 3.68 -10.42
C ALA A 68 11.39 2.21 -10.88
N GLN A 69 11.71 1.28 -9.97
CA GLN A 69 11.76 -0.15 -10.26
C GLN A 69 10.43 -0.88 -9.97
N MET A 70 9.45 -0.18 -9.42
CA MET A 70 8.16 -0.75 -9.03
C MET A 70 7.06 -0.40 -10.03
N HIS A 71 6.07 -1.27 -10.12
CA HIS A 71 4.84 -0.93 -10.83
C HIS A 71 3.96 -0.04 -9.94
N LEU A 72 3.87 1.23 -10.31
CA LEU A 72 3.02 2.21 -9.63
C LEU A 72 1.67 2.33 -10.33
N ILE A 73 0.62 2.21 -9.54
CA ILE A 73 -0.77 2.36 -9.99
C ILE A 73 -1.14 3.84 -9.86
N GLU A 74 -1.57 4.44 -10.94
CA GLU A 74 -1.97 5.84 -10.95
C GLU A 74 -3.40 6.03 -10.43
N PHE A 75 -3.63 7.12 -9.70
CA PHE A 75 -4.97 7.58 -9.38
C PHE A 75 -5.57 8.28 -10.59
N ASP A 76 -6.08 7.48 -11.52
CA ASP A 76 -6.66 7.92 -12.78
C ASP A 76 -8.18 8.16 -12.66
N ARG A 77 -8.84 8.37 -13.80
CA ARG A 77 -10.29 8.60 -13.84
C ARG A 77 -11.08 7.41 -13.30
N ALA A 78 -10.67 6.18 -13.60
CA ALA A 78 -11.33 4.97 -13.09
C ALA A 78 -11.19 4.86 -11.57
N ALA A 79 -10.00 5.15 -11.05
CA ALA A 79 -9.76 5.21 -9.60
C ALA A 79 -10.59 6.32 -8.93
N ALA A 80 -10.77 7.47 -9.58
CA ALA A 80 -11.61 8.55 -9.05
C ALA A 80 -13.07 8.12 -8.89
N PHE A 81 -13.65 7.41 -9.87
CA PHE A 81 -14.99 6.85 -9.75
C PHE A 81 -15.08 5.80 -8.63
N ARG A 82 -14.09 4.92 -8.55
CA ARG A 82 -14.03 3.91 -7.49
C ARG A 82 -13.90 4.56 -6.10
N PHE A 83 -13.08 5.58 -5.98
CA PHE A 83 -12.95 6.38 -4.76
C PHE A 83 -14.31 6.95 -4.31
N ALA A 84 -15.07 7.55 -5.23
CA ALA A 84 -16.38 8.10 -4.93
C ALA A 84 -17.36 7.01 -4.47
N GLN A 85 -17.37 5.84 -5.11
CA GLN A 85 -18.19 4.70 -4.71
C GLN A 85 -17.83 4.22 -3.30
N LEU A 86 -16.54 4.05 -3.00
CA LEU A 86 -16.06 3.61 -1.69
C LEU A 86 -16.46 4.59 -0.58
N ARG A 87 -16.27 5.89 -0.79
CA ARG A 87 -16.64 6.93 0.16
C ARG A 87 -18.16 7.04 0.36
N SER A 88 -18.94 6.78 -0.68
CA SER A 88 -20.41 6.80 -0.58
C SER A 88 -20.97 5.57 0.15
N THR A 89 -20.29 4.43 0.08
CA THR A 89 -20.73 3.17 0.70
C THR A 89 -20.19 3.01 2.12
N HIS A 90 -18.95 3.47 2.38
CA HIS A 90 -18.26 3.36 3.66
C HIS A 90 -18.05 4.75 4.26
N ALA A 91 -19.04 5.24 5.01
CA ALA A 91 -19.07 6.61 5.52
C ALA A 91 -17.88 6.97 6.44
N THR A 92 -17.30 5.99 7.14
CA THR A 92 -16.16 6.19 8.05
C THR A 92 -14.80 5.98 7.40
N LEU A 93 -14.76 5.59 6.13
CA LEU A 93 -13.51 5.38 5.40
C LEU A 93 -12.85 6.73 5.11
N ALA A 94 -11.62 6.92 5.61
CA ALA A 94 -10.85 8.14 5.39
C ALA A 94 -10.48 8.29 3.90
N ALA A 95 -10.37 9.53 3.43
CA ALA A 95 -10.07 9.81 2.03
C ALA A 95 -8.73 9.20 1.54
N PRO A 96 -7.62 9.26 2.31
CA PRO A 96 -6.38 8.62 1.89
C PRO A 96 -6.51 7.10 1.72
N ASP A 97 -7.18 6.44 2.65
CA ASP A 97 -7.42 4.99 2.59
C ASP A 97 -8.32 4.62 1.40
N ALA A 98 -9.36 5.40 1.16
CA ALA A 98 -10.25 5.21 0.01
C ALA A 98 -9.49 5.38 -1.32
N ALA A 99 -8.56 6.31 -1.40
CA ALA A 99 -7.75 6.53 -2.60
C ALA A 99 -6.81 5.35 -2.87
N GLN A 100 -6.15 4.82 -1.84
CA GLN A 100 -5.31 3.62 -1.96
C GLN A 100 -6.13 2.38 -2.37
N LEU A 101 -7.26 2.15 -1.71
CA LEU A 101 -8.16 1.05 -2.05
C LEU A 101 -8.76 1.19 -3.45
N ALA A 102 -9.04 2.41 -3.91
CA ALA A 102 -9.51 2.67 -5.26
C ALA A 102 -8.45 2.28 -6.31
N CYS A 103 -7.19 2.66 -6.10
CA CYS A 103 -6.09 2.26 -6.96
C CYS A 103 -5.92 0.73 -6.98
N ALA A 104 -5.90 0.10 -5.81
CA ALA A 104 -5.80 -1.35 -5.69
C ALA A 104 -6.94 -2.08 -6.41
N SER A 105 -8.18 -1.59 -6.23
CA SER A 105 -9.38 -2.14 -6.85
C SER A 105 -9.38 -2.07 -8.37
N THR A 106 -8.99 -0.92 -8.93
CA THR A 106 -8.94 -0.75 -10.40
C THR A 106 -7.83 -1.57 -11.04
N ALA A 107 -6.75 -1.83 -10.31
CA ALA A 107 -5.65 -2.68 -10.75
C ALA A 107 -5.93 -4.18 -10.62
N GLY A 108 -6.94 -4.57 -9.85
CA GLY A 108 -7.28 -5.98 -9.64
C GLY A 108 -6.20 -6.72 -8.87
N VAL A 109 -5.89 -6.28 -7.64
CA VAL A 109 -4.86 -6.92 -6.81
C VAL A 109 -5.41 -8.13 -6.04
N ASP A 110 -4.57 -9.12 -5.82
CA ASP A 110 -4.94 -10.31 -5.07
C ASP A 110 -4.96 -10.06 -3.56
N LEU A 111 -4.03 -9.24 -3.09
CA LEU A 111 -3.87 -8.93 -1.67
C LEU A 111 -3.56 -7.43 -1.49
N PHE A 112 -4.23 -6.79 -0.54
CA PHE A 112 -3.92 -5.46 -0.04
C PHE A 112 -3.41 -5.58 1.40
N VAL A 113 -2.19 -5.13 1.66
CA VAL A 113 -1.59 -5.16 3.00
C VAL A 113 -1.50 -3.75 3.56
N THR A 114 -1.99 -3.57 4.77
CA THR A 114 -2.04 -2.29 5.48
C THR A 114 -1.62 -2.46 6.94
N ASN A 115 -1.33 -1.37 7.62
CA ASN A 115 -1.17 -1.38 9.09
C ASN A 115 -2.51 -1.19 9.83
N ASP A 116 -3.57 -0.78 9.14
CA ASP A 116 -4.87 -0.51 9.74
C ASP A 116 -5.77 -1.76 9.77
N ARG A 117 -5.94 -2.33 10.98
CA ARG A 117 -6.83 -3.49 11.19
C ARG A 117 -8.29 -3.23 10.83
N ARG A 118 -8.73 -1.98 10.82
CA ARG A 118 -10.12 -1.65 10.45
C ARG A 118 -10.36 -1.92 8.97
N LEU A 119 -9.36 -1.68 8.13
CA LEU A 119 -9.45 -1.94 6.70
C LEU A 119 -9.51 -3.44 6.38
N SER A 120 -8.88 -4.30 7.18
CA SER A 120 -8.88 -5.74 6.93
C SER A 120 -10.27 -6.40 7.05
N ARG A 121 -11.23 -5.68 7.60
CA ARG A 121 -12.64 -6.12 7.70
C ARG A 121 -13.47 -5.79 6.47
N LEU A 122 -12.93 -4.98 5.56
CA LEU A 122 -13.63 -4.55 4.36
C LEU A 122 -13.53 -5.62 3.25
N GLN A 123 -14.58 -5.70 2.47
CA GLN A 123 -14.60 -6.46 1.21
C GLN A 123 -14.80 -5.47 0.07
N ILE A 124 -13.81 -5.35 -0.79
CA ILE A 124 -13.77 -4.36 -1.86
C ILE A 124 -13.71 -5.10 -3.20
N ALA A 125 -14.65 -4.81 -4.08
CA ALA A 125 -14.63 -5.38 -5.43
C ALA A 125 -13.33 -5.02 -6.15
N GLY A 126 -12.68 -6.00 -6.77
CA GLY A 126 -11.38 -5.83 -7.43
C GLY A 126 -10.17 -5.95 -6.50
N VAL A 127 -10.39 -6.20 -5.19
CA VAL A 127 -9.34 -6.58 -4.22
C VAL A 127 -9.68 -7.95 -3.70
N GLY A 128 -8.80 -8.94 -3.91
CA GLY A 128 -9.05 -10.32 -3.51
C GLY A 128 -9.17 -10.44 -2.00
N LEU A 129 -8.22 -9.89 -1.28
CA LEU A 129 -8.15 -9.96 0.18
C LEU A 129 -7.51 -8.69 0.75
N ILE A 130 -7.98 -8.23 1.91
CA ILE A 130 -7.33 -7.17 2.69
C ILE A 130 -6.83 -7.78 3.99
N ARG A 131 -5.56 -7.53 4.33
CA ARG A 131 -4.93 -8.01 5.58
C ARG A 131 -4.16 -6.91 6.27
N ALA A 132 -4.24 -6.90 7.58
CA ALA A 132 -3.36 -6.08 8.40
C ALA A 132 -1.97 -6.75 8.51
N LEU A 133 -0.91 -5.95 8.56
CA LEU A 133 0.46 -6.46 8.72
C LEU A 133 0.61 -7.34 9.98
N ALA A 134 -0.15 -7.06 11.04
CA ALA A 134 -0.18 -7.89 12.24
C ALA A 134 -0.66 -9.34 11.97
N GLU A 135 -1.33 -9.56 10.85
CA GLU A 135 -1.87 -10.86 10.40
C GLU A 135 -0.94 -11.52 9.37
N ALA A 136 0.23 -10.95 9.09
CA ALA A 136 1.15 -11.43 8.04
C ALA A 136 1.62 -12.88 8.26
N ALA A 137 1.68 -13.35 9.50
CA ALA A 137 2.00 -14.75 9.81
C ALA A 137 0.90 -15.74 9.43
N ALA A 138 -0.29 -15.26 9.08
CA ALA A 138 -1.47 -16.06 8.68
C ALA A 138 -1.88 -15.79 7.23
N LEU A 139 -0.96 -15.34 6.38
CA LEU A 139 -1.20 -15.18 4.95
C LEU A 139 -1.37 -16.55 4.28
N PRO A 140 -2.27 -16.66 3.30
CA PRO A 140 -2.59 -17.93 2.65
C PRO A 140 -1.43 -18.54 1.88
#